data_3bb2287378f28f75c79998787b23997c
#
_entry.id   3bb2287378f28f75c79998787b23997c
#
_cell.length_a   1.000
_cell.length_b   1.000
_cell.length_c   1.000
_cell.angle_alpha   90.00
_cell.angle_beta   90.00
_cell.angle_gamma   90.00
#
_symmetry.space_group_name_H-M   'P 1'
#
loop_
_entity.id
_entity.type
_entity.pdbx_description
1 polymer ?
#
loop_
_entity_poly.entity_id
_entity_poly.type
_entity_poly.pdbx_seq_one_letter_code
_entity_poly.pdbx_strand_id
1 'polypeptide(L)'
;MLNLNQKRSLGITLGIMEDELRHLESLIRIGEQRNLFSHITDDLKAEEKPLLRVKIERLMDNLLSLKASFDLRHSQKELILSSIVKSTALYLVVALEEALSDRLKGYGPVEPGLKESLDPKLREMISILNEMNAMI
;
A
#
# COMPACT_ATOMS: atom_id res chain seq x y z
N MET A 1 -4.43 32.74 -6.63
CA MET A 1 -3.63 32.18 -5.56
C MET A 1 -2.76 31.04 -6.06
N LEU A 2 -3.29 29.85 -6.31
CA LEU A 2 -2.49 28.74 -6.84
C LEU A 2 -2.76 28.58 -8.34
N ASN A 3 -1.70 28.36 -9.12
CA ASN A 3 -1.86 27.95 -10.51
C ASN A 3 -2.20 26.46 -10.59
N LEU A 4 -2.51 25.96 -11.77
CA LEU A 4 -2.95 24.57 -11.98
C LEU A 4 -1.87 23.57 -11.54
N ASN A 5 -0.60 23.82 -11.84
CA ASN A 5 0.49 22.92 -11.46
C ASN A 5 0.70 22.90 -9.95
N GLN A 6 0.57 24.04 -9.28
CA GLN A 6 0.63 24.12 -7.82
C GLN A 6 -0.52 23.38 -7.18
N LYS A 7 -1.75 23.49 -7.72
CA LYS A 7 -2.91 22.74 -7.24
C LYS A 7 -2.70 21.24 -7.38
N ARG A 8 -2.17 20.78 -8.51
CA ARG A 8 -1.86 19.35 -8.71
C ARG A 8 -0.83 18.84 -7.72
N SER A 9 0.24 19.59 -7.52
CA SER A 9 1.29 19.22 -6.56
C SER A 9 0.75 19.13 -5.13
N LEU A 10 0.01 20.16 -4.72
CA LEU A 10 -0.62 20.17 -3.39
C LEU A 10 -1.62 19.04 -3.24
N GLY A 11 -2.46 18.79 -4.26
CA GLY A 11 -3.44 17.71 -4.26
C GLY A 11 -2.79 16.34 -4.11
N ILE A 12 -1.66 16.09 -4.76
CA ILE A 12 -0.92 14.84 -4.62
C ILE A 12 -0.43 14.66 -3.18
N THR A 13 0.18 15.71 -2.62
CA THR A 13 0.70 15.66 -1.24
C THR A 13 -0.42 15.40 -0.22
N LEU A 14 -1.53 16.13 -0.37
CA LEU A 14 -2.67 15.96 0.55
C LEU A 14 -3.36 14.59 0.36
N GLY A 15 -3.38 14.06 -0.86
CA GLY A 15 -3.89 12.72 -1.14
C GLY A 15 -3.06 11.64 -0.48
N ILE A 16 -1.74 11.75 -0.53
CA ILE A 16 -0.85 10.83 0.19
C ILE A 16 -1.10 10.92 1.69
N MET A 17 -1.25 12.14 2.20
CA MET A 17 -1.53 12.33 3.62
C MET A 17 -2.87 11.69 4.03
N GLU A 18 -3.91 11.85 3.22
CA GLU A 18 -5.20 11.20 3.49
C GLU A 18 -5.05 9.68 3.58
N ASP A 19 -4.38 9.08 2.60
CA ASP A 19 -4.20 7.62 2.56
C ASP A 19 -3.45 7.12 3.80
N GLU A 20 -2.38 7.82 4.19
CA GLU A 20 -1.58 7.46 5.36
C GLU A 20 -2.37 7.60 6.66
N LEU A 21 -3.16 8.67 6.79
CA LEU A 21 -3.99 8.89 7.99
C LEU A 21 -5.08 7.82 8.11
N ARG A 22 -5.73 7.44 7.00
CA ARG A 22 -6.73 6.38 7.01
C ARG A 22 -6.12 5.03 7.38
N HIS A 23 -4.93 4.75 6.86
CA HIS A 23 -4.20 3.52 7.20
C HIS A 23 -3.83 3.50 8.68
N LEU A 24 -3.30 4.61 9.20
CA LEU A 24 -2.94 4.74 10.62
C LEU A 24 -4.15 4.57 11.54
N GLU A 25 -5.28 5.19 11.20
CA GLU A 25 -6.53 5.04 11.96
C GLU A 25 -6.96 3.58 12.01
N SER A 26 -6.87 2.87 10.89
CA SER A 26 -7.21 1.46 10.81
C SER A 26 -6.31 0.61 11.71
N LEU A 27 -4.99 0.87 11.70
CA LEU A 27 -4.04 0.16 12.56
C LEU A 27 -4.32 0.39 14.04
N ILE A 28 -4.60 1.63 14.43
CA ILE A 28 -4.92 1.97 15.83
C ILE A 28 -6.22 1.28 16.27
N ARG A 29 -7.22 1.23 15.39
CA ARG A 29 -8.50 0.59 15.68
C ARG A 29 -8.38 -0.92 15.83
N ILE A 30 -7.62 -1.57 14.95
CA ILE A 30 -7.41 -3.02 14.98
C ILE A 30 -6.52 -3.41 16.17
N GLY A 31 -5.48 -2.62 16.45
CA GLY A 31 -4.52 -2.91 17.49
C GLY A 31 -3.57 -4.03 17.10
N GLU A 32 -3.50 -5.08 17.90
CA GLU A 32 -2.60 -6.19 17.61
C GLU A 32 -3.06 -6.94 16.34
N GLN A 33 -2.10 -7.23 15.46
CA GLN A 33 -2.37 -7.92 14.21
C GLN A 33 -1.22 -8.86 13.86
N ARG A 34 -1.56 -10.10 13.52
CA ARG A 34 -0.60 -11.10 13.05
C ARG A 34 -0.89 -11.48 11.61
N ASN A 35 0.11 -11.29 10.75
CA ASN A 35 0.13 -11.77 9.37
C ASN A 35 1.18 -12.88 9.24
N LEU A 36 1.31 -13.47 8.06
CA LEU A 36 2.30 -14.55 7.84
C LEU A 36 3.75 -14.09 8.09
N PHE A 37 4.07 -12.86 7.71
CA PHE A 37 5.44 -12.36 7.76
C PHE A 37 5.61 -11.09 8.57
N SER A 38 4.56 -10.65 9.27
CA SER A 38 4.61 -9.46 10.10
C SER A 38 3.74 -9.62 11.33
N HIS A 39 4.12 -8.92 12.38
CA HIS A 39 3.35 -8.85 13.62
C HIS A 39 3.38 -7.43 14.13
N ILE A 40 2.22 -6.84 14.32
CA ILE A 40 2.08 -5.53 14.93
C ILE A 40 1.67 -5.76 16.38
N THR A 41 2.50 -5.31 17.31
CA THR A 41 2.22 -5.34 18.74
C THR A 41 1.58 -4.02 19.13
N ASP A 42 0.45 -4.08 19.81
CA ASP A 42 -0.23 -2.89 20.32
C ASP A 42 0.34 -2.53 21.70
N ASP A 43 1.29 -1.61 21.71
CA ASP A 43 1.90 -1.08 22.95
C ASP A 43 1.32 0.28 23.33
N LEU A 44 0.29 0.75 22.63
CA LEU A 44 -0.37 1.98 22.98
C LEU A 44 -1.21 1.81 24.24
N LYS A 45 -1.12 2.80 25.12
CA LYS A 45 -1.95 2.84 26.33
C LYS A 45 -3.39 3.17 25.98
N ALA A 46 -4.33 2.74 26.81
CA ALA A 46 -5.76 2.97 26.58
C ALA A 46 -6.10 4.46 26.45
N GLU A 47 -5.42 5.32 27.24
CA GLU A 47 -5.62 6.77 27.20
C GLU A 47 -5.00 7.44 25.97
N GLU A 48 -4.02 6.80 25.34
CA GLU A 48 -3.35 7.37 24.17
C GLU A 48 -4.18 7.24 22.89
N LYS A 49 -4.93 6.16 22.75
CA LYS A 49 -5.71 5.89 21.55
C LYS A 49 -6.74 6.97 21.22
N PRO A 50 -7.61 7.38 22.16
CA PRO A 50 -8.57 8.45 21.86
C PRO A 50 -7.90 9.79 21.56
N LEU A 51 -6.76 10.09 22.19
CA LEU A 51 -6.00 11.31 21.90
C LEU A 51 -5.44 11.30 20.48
N LEU A 52 -4.89 10.18 20.04
CA LEU A 52 -4.40 10.02 18.67
C LEU A 52 -5.53 10.15 17.65
N ARG A 53 -6.69 9.55 17.92
CA ARG A 53 -7.86 9.67 17.05
C ARG A 53 -8.31 11.11 16.88
N VAL A 54 -8.35 11.87 17.98
CA VAL A 54 -8.71 13.30 17.92
C VAL A 54 -7.71 14.06 17.05
N LYS A 55 -6.41 13.75 17.17
CA LYS A 55 -5.38 14.39 16.33
C LYS A 55 -5.56 14.04 14.86
N ILE A 56 -5.85 12.78 14.55
CA ILE A 56 -6.12 12.34 13.17
C ILE A 56 -7.34 13.06 12.62
N GLU A 57 -8.43 13.15 13.37
CA GLU A 57 -9.64 13.87 12.96
C GLU A 57 -9.35 15.34 12.66
N ARG A 58 -8.54 15.99 13.50
CA ARG A 58 -8.15 17.40 13.28
C ARG A 58 -7.33 17.54 11.99
N LEU A 59 -6.44 16.60 11.72
CA LEU A 59 -5.69 16.60 10.47
C LEU A 59 -6.60 16.39 9.26
N MET A 60 -7.56 15.47 9.35
CA MET A 60 -8.54 15.24 8.29
C MET A 60 -9.42 16.48 8.04
N ASP A 61 -9.83 17.18 9.09
CA ASP A 61 -10.58 18.42 8.98
C ASP A 61 -9.77 19.51 8.27
N ASN A 62 -8.46 19.58 8.56
CA ASN A 62 -7.57 20.51 7.87
C ASN A 62 -7.43 20.17 6.39
N LEU A 63 -7.35 18.88 6.05
CA LEU A 63 -7.32 18.45 4.65
C LEU A 63 -8.56 18.88 3.90
N LEU A 64 -9.72 18.68 4.52
CA LEU A 64 -11.01 19.09 3.93
C LEU A 64 -11.07 20.60 3.74
N SER A 65 -10.64 21.37 4.74
CA SER A 65 -10.57 22.82 4.68
C SER A 65 -9.66 23.32 3.54
N LEU A 66 -8.48 22.73 3.41
CA LEU A 66 -7.54 23.09 2.34
C LEU A 66 -8.11 22.77 0.95
N LYS A 67 -8.74 21.60 0.81
CA LYS A 67 -9.38 21.20 -0.44
C LYS A 67 -10.43 22.24 -0.88
N ALA A 68 -11.23 22.72 0.05
CA ALA A 68 -12.26 23.74 -0.23
C ALA A 68 -11.63 25.11 -0.50
N SER A 69 -10.70 25.56 0.35
CA SER A 69 -10.11 26.90 0.29
C SER A 69 -9.31 27.14 -0.99
N PHE A 70 -8.63 26.12 -1.51
CA PHE A 70 -7.80 26.23 -2.70
C PHE A 70 -8.41 25.60 -3.95
N ASP A 71 -9.67 25.17 -3.86
CA ASP A 71 -10.41 24.56 -4.98
C ASP A 71 -9.63 23.39 -5.61
N LEU A 72 -9.39 22.35 -4.82
CA LEU A 72 -8.63 21.18 -5.26
C LEU A 72 -9.53 20.06 -5.82
N ARG A 73 -10.74 20.38 -6.28
CA ARG A 73 -11.70 19.40 -6.83
C ARG A 73 -11.13 18.57 -7.96
N HIS A 74 -10.36 19.21 -8.83
CA HIS A 74 -9.77 18.56 -10.01
C HIS A 74 -8.52 17.75 -9.69
N SER A 75 -8.07 17.76 -8.44
CA SER A 75 -6.94 16.97 -7.98
C SER A 75 -7.36 15.60 -7.42
N GLN A 76 -8.67 15.32 -7.43
CA GLN A 76 -9.16 14.02 -6.98
C GLN A 76 -8.71 12.92 -7.93
N LYS A 77 -8.09 11.89 -7.37
CA LYS A 77 -7.61 10.75 -8.13
C LYS A 77 -8.75 9.77 -8.40
N GLU A 78 -8.98 9.48 -9.67
CA GLU A 78 -9.96 8.48 -10.07
C GLU A 78 -9.29 7.11 -10.09
N LEU A 79 -9.86 6.14 -9.36
CA LEU A 79 -9.36 4.78 -9.27
C LEU A 79 -10.46 3.80 -9.69
N ILE A 80 -10.11 2.87 -10.55
CA ILE A 80 -11.01 1.81 -11.01
C ILE A 80 -10.52 0.49 -10.43
N LEU A 81 -11.38 -0.23 -9.74
CA LEU A 81 -10.98 -1.44 -9.01
C LEU A 81 -10.35 -2.50 -9.90
N SER A 82 -10.90 -2.72 -11.11
CA SER A 82 -10.32 -3.68 -12.05
C SER A 82 -8.88 -3.31 -12.43
N SER A 83 -8.61 -2.03 -12.63
CA SER A 83 -7.25 -1.55 -12.92
C SER A 83 -6.31 -1.72 -11.73
N ILE A 84 -6.81 -1.54 -10.51
CA ILE A 84 -6.04 -1.78 -9.29
C ILE A 84 -5.65 -3.26 -9.19
N VAL A 85 -6.61 -4.17 -9.44
CA VAL A 85 -6.34 -5.61 -9.43
C VAL A 85 -5.27 -5.97 -10.47
N LYS A 86 -5.40 -5.47 -11.69
CA LYS A 86 -4.43 -5.73 -12.77
C LYS A 86 -3.04 -5.21 -12.43
N SER A 87 -2.94 -3.99 -11.96
CA SER A 87 -1.66 -3.38 -11.56
C SER A 87 -1.01 -4.12 -10.41
N THR A 88 -1.81 -4.51 -9.41
CA THR A 88 -1.32 -5.26 -8.25
C THR A 88 -0.82 -6.64 -8.67
N ALA A 89 -1.60 -7.35 -9.50
CA ALA A 89 -1.20 -8.67 -9.99
C ALA A 89 0.11 -8.58 -10.79
N LEU A 90 0.25 -7.60 -11.66
CA LEU A 90 1.47 -7.40 -12.43
C LEU A 90 2.67 -7.09 -11.53
N TYR A 91 2.49 -6.20 -10.57
CA TYR A 91 3.54 -5.87 -9.60
C TYR A 91 4.01 -7.12 -8.83
N LEU A 92 3.08 -7.95 -8.39
CA LEU A 92 3.40 -9.17 -7.64
C LEU A 92 4.09 -10.22 -8.52
N VAL A 93 3.71 -10.33 -9.80
CA VAL A 93 4.41 -11.21 -10.75
C VAL A 93 5.87 -10.80 -10.86
N VAL A 94 6.14 -9.52 -11.06
CA VAL A 94 7.52 -9.00 -11.14
C VAL A 94 8.28 -9.29 -9.85
N ALA A 95 7.65 -9.05 -8.70
CA ALA A 95 8.27 -9.33 -7.39
C ALA A 95 8.63 -10.81 -7.23
N LEU A 96 7.74 -11.72 -7.65
CA LEU A 96 8.00 -13.16 -7.56
C LEU A 96 9.07 -13.62 -8.54
N GLU A 97 9.12 -13.05 -9.74
CA GLU A 97 10.19 -13.34 -10.71
C GLU A 97 11.57 -12.96 -10.15
N GLU A 98 11.64 -11.84 -9.43
CA GLU A 98 12.88 -11.41 -8.77
C GLU A 98 13.27 -12.31 -7.58
N ALA A 99 12.36 -13.13 -7.09
CA ALA A 99 12.59 -14.08 -6.00
C ALA A 99 12.98 -15.49 -6.50
N LEU A 100 12.93 -15.76 -7.81
CA LEU A 100 13.36 -17.05 -8.36
C LEU A 100 14.82 -17.34 -8.03
N SER A 101 15.17 -18.62 -7.95
CA SER A 101 16.49 -19.05 -7.51
C SER A 101 17.65 -18.39 -8.29
N ASP A 102 17.49 -18.17 -9.60
CA ASP A 102 18.48 -17.49 -10.41
C ASP A 102 18.75 -16.05 -9.98
N ARG A 103 17.74 -15.37 -9.44
CA ARG A 103 17.87 -13.98 -8.93
C ARG A 103 18.46 -13.95 -7.52
N LEU A 104 18.18 -14.98 -6.72
CA LEU A 104 18.70 -15.07 -5.36
C LEU A 104 20.23 -15.22 -5.31
N LYS A 105 20.86 -15.64 -6.39
CA LYS A 105 22.32 -15.70 -6.51
C LYS A 105 22.99 -14.37 -6.20
N GLY A 106 22.32 -13.26 -6.45
CA GLY A 106 22.84 -11.93 -6.14
C GLY A 106 23.03 -11.67 -4.65
N TYR A 107 22.35 -12.45 -3.79
CA TYR A 107 22.42 -12.31 -2.33
C TYR A 107 23.34 -13.35 -1.67
N GLY A 108 23.91 -14.26 -2.44
CA GLY A 108 24.81 -15.28 -1.94
C GLY A 108 24.69 -16.60 -2.70
N PRO A 109 25.57 -17.56 -2.39
CA PRO A 109 25.54 -18.86 -3.04
C PRO A 109 24.19 -19.57 -2.81
N VAL A 110 23.66 -20.19 -3.87
CA VAL A 110 22.42 -20.95 -3.84
C VAL A 110 22.74 -22.41 -3.55
N GLU A 111 22.09 -22.98 -2.52
CA GLU A 111 22.27 -24.38 -2.17
C GLU A 111 21.73 -25.32 -3.25
N PRO A 112 22.36 -26.51 -3.44
CA PRO A 112 21.80 -27.52 -4.33
C PRO A 112 20.38 -27.92 -3.91
N GLY A 113 19.46 -28.01 -4.87
CA GLY A 113 18.09 -28.37 -4.61
C GLY A 113 17.16 -27.20 -4.33
N LEU A 114 17.69 -25.98 -4.17
CA LEU A 114 16.83 -24.80 -3.95
C LEU A 114 15.88 -24.56 -5.13
N LYS A 115 16.41 -24.65 -6.35
CA LYS A 115 15.61 -24.44 -7.55
C LYS A 115 14.39 -25.36 -7.61
N GLU A 116 14.59 -26.63 -7.29
CA GLU A 116 13.54 -27.65 -7.34
C GLU A 116 12.52 -27.49 -6.22
N SER A 117 12.92 -26.89 -5.10
CA SER A 117 12.04 -26.66 -3.95
C SER A 117 11.28 -25.35 -4.03
N LEU A 118 11.93 -24.29 -4.52
CA LEU A 118 11.39 -22.92 -4.49
C LEU A 118 10.66 -22.57 -5.78
N ASP A 119 11.33 -22.74 -6.93
CA ASP A 119 10.83 -22.21 -8.20
C ASP A 119 9.46 -22.75 -8.61
N PRO A 120 9.12 -24.05 -8.43
CA PRO A 120 7.78 -24.53 -8.76
C PRO A 120 6.66 -23.82 -8.01
N LYS A 121 6.88 -23.52 -6.74
CA LYS A 121 5.88 -22.80 -5.92
C LYS A 121 5.74 -21.36 -6.37
N LEU A 122 6.83 -20.68 -6.64
CA LEU A 122 6.80 -19.30 -7.14
C LEU A 122 6.13 -19.23 -8.53
N ARG A 123 6.41 -20.19 -9.41
CA ARG A 123 5.80 -20.25 -10.73
C ARG A 123 4.31 -20.55 -10.66
N GLU A 124 3.87 -21.38 -9.71
CA GLU A 124 2.45 -21.61 -9.44
C GLU A 124 1.76 -20.32 -9.04
N MET A 125 2.36 -19.55 -8.12
CA MET A 125 1.81 -18.26 -7.68
C MET A 125 1.76 -17.26 -8.84
N ILE A 126 2.79 -17.20 -9.67
CA ILE A 126 2.82 -16.35 -10.87
C ILE A 126 1.67 -16.75 -11.82
N SER A 127 1.45 -18.05 -12.03
CA SER A 127 0.36 -18.54 -12.85
C SER A 127 -1.00 -18.11 -12.32
N ILE A 128 -1.22 -18.19 -11.02
CA ILE A 128 -2.47 -17.74 -10.39
C ILE A 128 -2.68 -16.24 -10.59
N LEU A 129 -1.63 -15.44 -10.42
CA LEU A 129 -1.71 -13.99 -10.64
C LEU A 129 -2.03 -13.65 -12.10
N ASN A 130 -1.47 -14.39 -13.05
CA ASN A 130 -1.77 -14.21 -14.46
C ASN A 130 -3.23 -14.60 -14.77
N GLU A 131 -3.75 -15.64 -14.11
CA GLU A 131 -5.16 -16.02 -14.22
C GLU A 131 -6.07 -14.90 -13.68
N MET A 132 -5.74 -14.31 -12.53
CA MET A 132 -6.48 -13.18 -11.98
C MET A 132 -6.52 -12.02 -12.97
N ASN A 133 -5.40 -11.73 -13.60
CA ASN A 133 -5.30 -10.65 -14.58
C ASN A 133 -6.13 -10.93 -15.82
N ALA A 134 -6.25 -12.18 -16.22
CA ALA A 134 -7.02 -12.58 -17.41
C ALA A 134 -8.53 -12.63 -17.16
N MET A 135 -8.97 -12.68 -15.89
CA MET A 135 -10.39 -12.74 -15.52
C MET A 135 -11.13 -11.42 -15.76
N ILE A 136 -10.42 -10.30 -15.82
CA ILE A 136 -11.04 -8.97 -15.84
C ILE A 136 -10.55 -8.07 -16.96
#